data_36a30ff135c8da5e1de999c00a288978
#
_entry.id   36a30ff135c8da5e1de999c00a288978
#
_cell.length_a   1.000
_cell.length_b   1.000
_cell.length_c   1.000
_cell.angle_alpha   90.00
_cell.angle_beta   90.00
_cell.angle_gamma   90.00
#
_symmetry.space_group_name_H-M   'P 1'
#
loop_
_entity.id
_entity.type
_entity.pdbx_description
1 polymer ?
#
loop_
_entity_poly.entity_id
_entity_poly.type
_entity_poly.pdbx_seq_one_letter_code
_entity_poly.pdbx_strand_id
1 'polypeptide(L)'
;MHGVKIFEDTAVTGIRLEDSGKGGTKKVVAVQTKNGEILCVTVVNCAGQWANELAKMAGVTVPLVSVEHQYLITEPIAGVTPDLPTLRDPDKLTYWKEDVGGLVMGGYEPNPIGWAEQGIPQDFVFQLLPDNFEHFEQLMLPAVERVPALENAGIRKFINGPESFTPDGNFILGEAPEVQNYFVGAGFNAFGIAAAGGAGKALAEWIIAGEPPMDLWVVDIRRFSGIHHDETWVRNRTLELYGKHYTLSWPHEEHESGRPLLTSPIYEKLKEQGACFGSKLGWERPNWFAPEGVDPSDIYSYGRQNWFPHVGE
;
A
#
# COMPACT_ATOMS: atom_id res chain seq x y z
N MET A 1 -9.78 -22.40 -20.99
CA MET A 1 -9.23 -21.06 -21.20
C MET A 1 -10.05 -20.39 -22.30
N HIS A 2 -10.58 -19.20 -22.05
CA HIS A 2 -11.55 -18.52 -22.94
C HIS A 2 -10.88 -17.81 -24.15
N GLY A 3 -9.86 -18.40 -24.77
CA GLY A 3 -9.17 -17.85 -25.94
C GLY A 3 -8.09 -16.80 -25.65
N VAL A 4 -7.74 -16.59 -24.38
CA VAL A 4 -6.64 -15.69 -24.00
C VAL A 4 -5.30 -16.26 -24.45
N LYS A 5 -4.49 -15.44 -25.12
CA LYS A 5 -3.10 -15.78 -25.50
C LYS A 5 -2.17 -15.34 -24.38
N ILE A 6 -1.29 -16.22 -23.95
CA ILE A 6 -0.25 -15.94 -22.95
C ILE A 6 1.10 -15.98 -23.66
N PHE A 7 1.90 -14.94 -23.47
CA PHE A 7 3.26 -14.81 -23.99
C PHE A 7 4.23 -14.78 -22.81
N GLU A 8 4.82 -15.91 -22.50
CA GLU A 8 5.86 -16.04 -21.49
C GLU A 8 7.19 -15.50 -22.03
N ASP A 9 8.14 -15.18 -21.14
CA ASP A 9 9.45 -14.65 -21.47
C ASP A 9 9.43 -13.44 -22.43
N THR A 10 8.35 -12.66 -22.37
CA THR A 10 8.09 -11.53 -23.25
C THR A 10 7.98 -10.24 -22.44
N ALA A 11 9.14 -9.75 -21.97
CA ALA A 11 9.21 -8.51 -21.21
C ALA A 11 8.74 -7.31 -22.05
N VAL A 12 7.89 -6.47 -21.44
CA VAL A 12 7.50 -5.17 -22.00
C VAL A 12 8.67 -4.21 -21.84
N THR A 13 9.02 -3.53 -22.92
CA THR A 13 10.13 -2.58 -22.99
C THR A 13 9.68 -1.14 -23.29
N GLY A 14 8.39 -0.95 -23.58
CA GLY A 14 7.81 0.35 -23.85
C GLY A 14 6.33 0.29 -24.19
N ILE A 15 5.69 1.44 -24.14
CA ILE A 15 4.29 1.64 -24.55
C ILE A 15 4.29 2.71 -25.64
N ARG A 16 3.81 2.37 -26.83
CA ARG A 16 3.68 3.35 -27.91
C ARG A 16 2.36 4.09 -27.79
N LEU A 17 2.48 5.41 -27.81
CA LEU A 17 1.39 6.35 -27.69
C LEU A 17 1.27 7.20 -28.95
N GLU A 18 0.04 7.58 -29.29
CA GLU A 18 -0.26 8.56 -30.35
C GLU A 18 -1.16 9.67 -29.80
N ASP A 19 -1.24 10.79 -30.54
CA ASP A 19 -2.19 11.86 -30.20
C ASP A 19 -3.62 11.33 -30.32
N SER A 20 -4.43 11.56 -29.28
CA SER A 20 -5.82 11.11 -29.30
C SER A 20 -6.76 11.99 -30.13
N GLY A 21 -6.25 13.14 -30.63
CA GLY A 21 -7.06 14.15 -31.30
C GLY A 21 -7.94 14.98 -30.35
N LYS A 22 -7.81 14.79 -29.05
CA LYS A 22 -8.58 15.51 -28.01
C LYS A 22 -7.61 16.26 -27.08
N GLY A 23 -7.42 17.56 -27.31
CA GLY A 23 -6.83 18.47 -26.33
C GLY A 23 -5.41 18.13 -25.85
N GLY A 24 -4.56 17.46 -26.66
CA GLY A 24 -3.19 17.10 -26.29
C GLY A 24 -3.06 15.82 -25.46
N THR A 25 -4.16 15.11 -25.21
CA THR A 25 -4.14 13.80 -24.52
C THR A 25 -3.61 12.73 -25.48
N LYS A 26 -2.76 11.84 -24.98
CA LYS A 26 -2.27 10.68 -25.71
C LYS A 26 -3.16 9.46 -25.49
N LYS A 27 -3.09 8.50 -26.42
CA LYS A 27 -3.77 7.19 -26.33
C LYS A 27 -2.80 6.06 -26.60
N VAL A 28 -3.04 4.91 -26.00
CA VAL A 28 -2.31 3.68 -26.31
C VAL A 28 -2.59 3.21 -27.73
N VAL A 29 -1.56 2.72 -28.42
CA VAL A 29 -1.67 2.08 -29.72
C VAL A 29 -0.88 0.78 -29.86
N ALA A 30 0.15 0.57 -29.03
CA ALA A 30 0.90 -0.68 -29.00
C ALA A 30 1.69 -0.87 -27.71
N VAL A 31 2.00 -2.13 -27.43
CA VAL A 31 2.99 -2.55 -26.42
C VAL A 31 4.25 -2.99 -27.15
N GLN A 32 5.40 -2.45 -26.76
CA GLN A 32 6.70 -2.84 -27.26
C GLN A 32 7.29 -3.92 -26.36
N THR A 33 7.84 -4.94 -26.95
CA THR A 33 8.51 -6.04 -26.26
C THR A 33 9.85 -6.35 -26.88
N LYS A 34 10.71 -7.09 -26.19
CA LYS A 34 11.97 -7.58 -26.76
C LYS A 34 11.78 -8.46 -28.01
N ASN A 35 10.57 -9.00 -28.21
CA ASN A 35 10.24 -9.90 -29.34
C ASN A 35 9.49 -9.20 -30.48
N GLY A 36 9.25 -7.89 -30.36
CA GLY A 36 8.53 -7.10 -31.36
C GLY A 36 7.40 -6.28 -30.73
N GLU A 37 6.60 -5.65 -31.59
CA GLU A 37 5.49 -4.78 -31.19
C GLU A 37 4.16 -5.52 -31.30
N ILE A 38 3.28 -5.32 -30.32
CA ILE A 38 1.91 -5.84 -30.27
C ILE A 38 0.96 -4.65 -30.39
N LEU A 39 0.26 -4.53 -31.50
CA LEU A 39 -0.76 -3.50 -31.70
C LEU A 39 -1.96 -3.79 -30.80
N CYS A 40 -2.41 -2.80 -30.07
CA CYS A 40 -3.57 -2.90 -29.16
C CYS A 40 -4.29 -1.56 -29.05
N VAL A 41 -5.56 -1.61 -28.69
CA VAL A 41 -6.36 -0.41 -28.44
C VAL A 41 -6.46 -0.07 -26.96
N THR A 42 -6.14 -1.02 -26.08
CA THR A 42 -6.19 -0.88 -24.63
C THR A 42 -5.05 -1.66 -24.00
N VAL A 43 -4.43 -1.08 -22.97
CA VAL A 43 -3.48 -1.75 -22.08
C VAL A 43 -4.04 -1.78 -20.68
N VAL A 44 -3.91 -2.93 -20.00
CA VAL A 44 -4.21 -3.06 -18.59
C VAL A 44 -2.93 -3.43 -17.84
N ASN A 45 -2.43 -2.51 -17.05
CA ASN A 45 -1.24 -2.70 -16.24
C ASN A 45 -1.60 -3.43 -14.94
N CYS A 46 -1.34 -4.73 -14.90
CA CYS A 46 -1.49 -5.60 -13.74
C CYS A 46 -0.13 -6.14 -13.27
N ALA A 47 0.93 -5.34 -13.39
CA ALA A 47 2.31 -5.77 -13.18
C ALA A 47 2.73 -5.87 -11.70
N GLY A 48 1.79 -5.79 -10.75
CA GLY A 48 2.08 -5.91 -9.32
C GLY A 48 3.08 -4.84 -8.87
N GLN A 49 4.16 -5.23 -8.24
CA GLN A 49 5.19 -4.29 -7.78
C GLN A 49 5.92 -3.55 -8.92
N TRP A 50 5.95 -4.10 -10.14
CA TRP A 50 6.50 -3.43 -11.33
C TRP A 50 5.52 -2.44 -11.99
N ALA A 51 4.33 -2.27 -11.44
CA ALA A 51 3.29 -1.45 -12.07
C ALA A 51 3.71 0.02 -12.21
N ASN A 52 4.47 0.59 -11.27
CA ASN A 52 5.01 1.94 -11.37
C ASN A 52 6.04 2.07 -12.52
N GLU A 53 6.94 1.10 -12.63
CA GLU A 53 7.96 1.11 -13.68
C GLU A 53 7.33 0.98 -15.08
N LEU A 54 6.35 0.09 -15.21
CA LEU A 54 5.60 -0.06 -16.47
C LEU A 54 4.79 1.21 -16.80
N ALA A 55 4.19 1.84 -15.81
CA ALA A 55 3.43 3.08 -15.96
C ALA A 55 4.31 4.25 -16.43
N LYS A 56 5.52 4.37 -15.88
CA LYS A 56 6.51 5.38 -16.30
C LYS A 56 6.84 5.30 -17.81
N MET A 57 6.78 4.11 -18.42
CA MET A 57 6.97 3.94 -19.87
C MET A 57 5.88 4.64 -20.69
N ALA A 58 4.71 4.88 -20.11
CA ALA A 58 3.60 5.59 -20.73
C ALA A 58 3.44 7.03 -20.21
N GLY A 59 4.29 7.47 -19.28
CA GLY A 59 4.14 8.77 -18.59
C GLY A 59 2.97 8.82 -17.65
N VAL A 60 2.56 7.67 -17.09
CA VAL A 60 1.49 7.52 -16.10
C VAL A 60 2.10 7.39 -14.72
N THR A 61 1.45 7.98 -13.71
CA THR A 61 1.87 7.86 -12.31
C THR A 61 1.05 6.80 -11.58
N VAL A 62 1.75 5.78 -11.06
CA VAL A 62 1.17 4.76 -10.20
C VAL A 62 1.95 4.76 -8.87
N PRO A 63 1.44 5.45 -7.83
CA PRO A 63 2.19 5.62 -6.58
C PRO A 63 2.18 4.33 -5.76
N LEU A 64 3.26 3.58 -5.88
CA LEU A 64 3.49 2.31 -5.20
C LEU A 64 4.85 2.30 -4.52
N VAL A 65 4.92 1.64 -3.37
CA VAL A 65 6.17 1.32 -2.68
C VAL A 65 6.18 -0.18 -2.39
N SER A 66 7.26 -0.84 -2.76
CA SER A 66 7.50 -2.23 -2.34
C SER A 66 8.07 -2.23 -0.92
N VAL A 67 7.50 -3.07 -0.06
CA VAL A 67 7.88 -3.20 1.36
C VAL A 67 8.19 -4.67 1.64
N GLU A 68 9.22 -4.96 2.43
CA GLU A 68 9.45 -6.30 2.93
C GLU A 68 8.25 -6.75 3.77
N HIS A 69 7.76 -7.94 3.52
CA HIS A 69 6.67 -8.53 4.28
C HIS A 69 6.98 -9.97 4.62
N GLN A 70 6.89 -10.30 5.91
CA GLN A 70 7.44 -11.54 6.43
C GLN A 70 6.39 -12.37 7.17
N TYR A 71 6.49 -13.69 7.03
CA TYR A 71 5.77 -14.65 7.86
C TYR A 71 6.56 -15.95 7.98
N LEU A 72 6.26 -16.72 9.01
CA LEU A 72 6.81 -18.06 9.19
C LEU A 72 5.72 -19.12 9.17
N ILE A 73 6.13 -20.36 8.89
CA ILE A 73 5.31 -21.56 9.00
C ILE A 73 6.02 -22.49 9.99
N THR A 74 5.30 -22.89 11.02
CA THR A 74 5.89 -23.78 12.06
C THR A 74 5.88 -25.23 11.61
N GLU A 75 6.69 -26.05 12.26
CA GLU A 75 6.46 -27.49 12.34
C GLU A 75 5.10 -27.77 13.02
N PRO A 76 4.54 -28.98 12.87
CA PRO A 76 3.30 -29.35 13.53
C PRO A 76 3.35 -29.14 15.04
N ILE A 77 2.29 -28.56 15.59
CA ILE A 77 2.13 -28.25 17.01
C ILE A 77 1.02 -29.11 17.59
N ALA A 78 1.26 -29.75 18.71
CA ALA A 78 0.24 -30.56 19.37
C ALA A 78 -1.01 -29.73 19.72
N GLY A 79 -2.20 -30.21 19.31
CA GLY A 79 -3.46 -29.53 19.51
C GLY A 79 -3.88 -28.56 18.38
N VAL A 80 -3.04 -28.35 17.39
CA VAL A 80 -3.42 -27.62 16.17
C VAL A 80 -4.14 -28.58 15.23
N THR A 81 -5.37 -28.22 14.87
CA THR A 81 -6.26 -29.02 14.01
C THR A 81 -6.82 -28.20 12.85
N PRO A 82 -7.17 -28.80 11.71
CA PRO A 82 -7.63 -28.10 10.51
C PRO A 82 -8.89 -27.25 10.67
N ASP A 83 -9.64 -27.43 11.72
CA ASP A 83 -10.86 -26.70 12.04
C ASP A 83 -10.65 -25.47 12.92
N LEU A 84 -9.41 -25.18 13.31
CA LEU A 84 -9.09 -23.96 14.02
C LEU A 84 -9.39 -22.72 13.16
N PRO A 85 -10.10 -21.72 13.72
CA PRO A 85 -10.31 -20.46 13.01
C PRO A 85 -9.00 -19.68 12.84
N THR A 86 -8.92 -18.85 11.81
CA THR A 86 -7.88 -17.82 11.73
C THR A 86 -8.00 -16.87 12.91
N LEU A 87 -6.86 -16.50 13.47
CA LEU A 87 -6.76 -15.54 14.56
C LEU A 87 -6.02 -14.29 14.07
N ARG A 88 -6.50 -13.13 14.46
CA ARG A 88 -5.80 -11.84 14.31
C ARG A 88 -5.81 -11.12 15.65
N ASP A 89 -4.66 -10.60 16.04
CA ASP A 89 -4.49 -9.78 17.24
C ASP A 89 -3.98 -8.38 16.85
N PRO A 90 -4.87 -7.36 16.78
CA PRO A 90 -4.48 -6.00 16.44
C PRO A 90 -3.55 -5.35 17.46
N ASP A 91 -3.67 -5.70 18.75
CA ASP A 91 -2.81 -5.15 19.80
C ASP A 91 -1.37 -5.67 19.70
N LYS A 92 -1.21 -6.87 19.14
CA LYS A 92 0.08 -7.54 18.93
C LYS A 92 0.56 -7.46 17.48
N LEU A 93 -0.23 -6.84 16.59
CA LEU A 93 0.03 -6.65 15.15
C LEU A 93 0.25 -7.96 14.38
N THR A 94 -0.31 -9.07 14.87
CA THR A 94 -0.02 -10.43 14.40
C THR A 94 -1.27 -11.19 13.98
N TYR A 95 -1.06 -12.19 13.14
CA TYR A 95 -2.12 -13.12 12.72
C TYR A 95 -1.60 -14.56 12.70
N TRP A 96 -2.54 -15.51 12.79
CA TRP A 96 -2.27 -16.94 12.71
C TRP A 96 -3.33 -17.64 11.86
N LYS A 97 -2.87 -18.65 11.15
CA LYS A 97 -3.73 -19.57 10.38
C LYS A 97 -3.15 -20.97 10.50
N GLU A 98 -4.02 -21.98 10.64
CA GLU A 98 -3.60 -23.38 10.56
C GLU A 98 -3.02 -23.70 9.17
N ASP A 99 -1.94 -24.49 9.15
CA ASP A 99 -1.30 -25.02 7.94
C ASP A 99 -0.69 -26.41 8.20
N VAL A 100 -1.39 -27.45 7.81
CA VAL A 100 -0.94 -28.85 7.90
C VAL A 100 -0.46 -29.23 9.31
N GLY A 101 -1.27 -28.94 10.32
CA GLY A 101 -0.98 -29.21 11.72
C GLY A 101 -0.02 -28.22 12.40
N GLY A 102 0.55 -27.30 11.66
CA GLY A 102 1.33 -26.16 12.17
C GLY A 102 0.56 -24.86 12.05
N LEU A 103 1.24 -23.76 12.28
CA LEU A 103 0.67 -22.40 12.15
C LEU A 103 1.48 -21.58 11.15
N VAL A 104 0.79 -20.92 10.24
CA VAL A 104 1.31 -19.71 9.60
C VAL A 104 1.18 -18.58 10.61
N MET A 105 2.26 -17.89 10.91
CA MET A 105 2.30 -16.73 11.79
C MET A 105 2.98 -15.57 11.05
N GLY A 106 2.34 -14.43 11.01
CA GLY A 106 2.86 -13.19 10.43
C GLY A 106 2.21 -11.98 11.06
N GLY A 107 2.52 -10.82 10.49
CA GLY A 107 1.98 -9.55 10.99
C GLY A 107 2.44 -8.38 10.14
N TYR A 108 2.25 -7.17 10.65
CA TYR A 108 2.70 -5.94 10.03
C TYR A 108 3.61 -5.19 11.01
N GLU A 109 4.88 -5.10 10.64
CA GLU A 109 5.89 -4.48 11.48
C GLU A 109 5.63 -2.98 11.62
N PRO A 110 5.69 -2.41 12.85
CA PRO A 110 5.47 -0.98 13.05
C PRO A 110 6.58 -0.12 12.42
N ASN A 111 7.75 -0.70 12.18
CA ASN A 111 8.90 -0.05 11.54
C ASN A 111 9.21 -0.76 10.21
N PRO A 112 8.40 -0.59 9.15
CA PRO A 112 8.55 -1.32 7.89
C PRO A 112 9.83 -0.95 7.15
N ILE A 113 10.33 -1.89 6.36
CA ILE A 113 11.50 -1.71 5.50
C ILE A 113 11.03 -1.59 4.05
N GLY A 114 11.27 -0.42 3.44
CA GLY A 114 11.07 -0.24 1.99
C GLY A 114 12.09 -1.06 1.19
N TRP A 115 11.64 -1.65 0.09
CA TRP A 115 12.48 -2.43 -0.78
C TRP A 115 12.53 -1.85 -2.19
N ALA A 116 13.69 -1.99 -2.87
CA ALA A 116 13.91 -1.55 -4.25
C ALA A 116 13.61 -0.07 -4.50
N GLU A 117 13.99 0.80 -3.58
CA GLU A 117 13.74 2.25 -3.65
C GLU A 117 14.36 2.93 -4.88
N GLN A 118 15.38 2.33 -5.48
CA GLN A 118 16.05 2.81 -6.69
C GLN A 118 15.62 2.04 -7.95
N GLY A 119 14.54 1.30 -7.87
CA GLY A 119 14.03 0.42 -8.92
C GLY A 119 14.26 -1.07 -8.62
N ILE A 120 13.38 -1.91 -9.12
CA ILE A 120 13.43 -3.35 -8.90
C ILE A 120 14.59 -3.94 -9.72
N PRO A 121 15.47 -4.77 -9.10
CA PRO A 121 16.55 -5.43 -9.84
C PRO A 121 16.01 -6.25 -11.03
N GLN A 122 16.64 -6.13 -12.18
CA GLN A 122 16.16 -6.76 -13.43
C GLN A 122 16.17 -8.29 -13.37
N ASP A 123 17.02 -8.87 -12.54
CA ASP A 123 17.15 -10.30 -12.28
C ASP A 123 16.26 -10.82 -11.17
N PHE A 124 15.47 -9.94 -10.53
CA PHE A 124 14.52 -10.33 -9.49
C PHE A 124 13.26 -10.96 -10.12
N VAL A 125 13.32 -12.27 -10.34
CA VAL A 125 12.25 -13.08 -10.96
C VAL A 125 12.05 -14.36 -10.16
N PHE A 126 10.82 -14.62 -9.71
CA PHE A 126 10.47 -15.80 -8.89
C PHE A 126 11.40 -16.00 -7.67
N GLN A 127 11.76 -14.89 -7.04
CA GLN A 127 12.65 -14.88 -5.89
C GLN A 127 11.92 -14.37 -4.66
N LEU A 128 12.40 -14.80 -3.51
CA LEU A 128 12.11 -14.21 -2.21
C LEU A 128 13.31 -13.36 -1.78
N LEU A 129 13.08 -12.46 -0.84
CA LEU A 129 14.14 -11.73 -0.18
C LEU A 129 14.86 -12.65 0.83
N PRO A 130 16.09 -12.31 1.22
CA PRO A 130 16.75 -13.00 2.33
C PRO A 130 15.91 -12.93 3.61
N ASP A 131 15.96 -13.98 4.41
CA ASP A 131 15.32 -14.02 5.71
C ASP A 131 15.88 -12.89 6.60
N ASN A 132 14.99 -12.14 7.25
CA ASN A 132 15.35 -11.04 8.14
C ASN A 132 14.78 -11.30 9.54
N PHE A 133 15.37 -12.24 10.24
CA PHE A 133 14.91 -12.66 11.57
C PHE A 133 15.00 -11.54 12.61
N GLU A 134 16.02 -10.71 12.54
CA GLU A 134 16.20 -9.57 13.45
C GLU A 134 15.02 -8.59 13.35
N HIS A 135 14.61 -8.28 12.12
CA HIS A 135 13.45 -7.42 11.89
C HIS A 135 12.13 -8.10 12.29
N PHE A 136 12.00 -9.41 12.06
CA PHE A 136 10.81 -10.19 12.39
C PHE A 136 10.61 -10.38 13.90
N GLU A 137 11.64 -10.19 14.72
CA GLU A 137 11.56 -10.31 16.18
C GLU A 137 10.48 -9.39 16.78
N GLN A 138 10.22 -8.23 16.16
CA GLN A 138 9.15 -7.32 16.54
C GLN A 138 7.75 -7.98 16.55
N LEU A 139 7.53 -8.95 15.70
CA LEU A 139 6.29 -9.72 15.61
C LEU A 139 6.37 -11.00 16.44
N MET A 140 7.54 -11.64 16.49
CA MET A 140 7.73 -12.92 17.13
C MET A 140 7.53 -12.85 18.65
N LEU A 141 8.09 -11.84 19.32
CA LEU A 141 7.94 -11.67 20.77
C LEU A 141 6.47 -11.52 21.21
N PRO A 142 5.69 -10.58 20.65
CA PRO A 142 4.27 -10.49 20.97
C PRO A 142 3.45 -11.72 20.54
N ALA A 143 3.87 -12.43 19.48
CA ALA A 143 3.20 -13.64 19.04
C ALA A 143 3.32 -14.78 20.05
N VAL A 144 4.52 -14.98 20.64
CA VAL A 144 4.74 -15.99 21.68
C VAL A 144 3.91 -15.70 22.93
N GLU A 145 3.76 -14.42 23.31
CA GLU A 145 2.88 -14.05 24.42
C GLU A 145 1.40 -14.45 24.17
N ARG A 146 0.93 -14.32 22.93
CA ARG A 146 -0.44 -14.66 22.55
C ARG A 146 -0.64 -16.16 22.36
N VAL A 147 0.34 -16.82 21.77
CA VAL A 147 0.33 -18.26 21.46
C VAL A 147 1.60 -18.91 22.04
N PRO A 148 1.64 -19.20 23.34
CA PRO A 148 2.84 -19.71 24.01
C PRO A 148 3.44 -21.00 23.42
N ALA A 149 2.62 -21.78 22.71
CA ALA A 149 3.09 -22.98 22.01
C ALA A 149 4.17 -22.68 20.95
N LEU A 150 4.26 -21.45 20.47
CA LEU A 150 5.29 -21.01 19.50
C LEU A 150 6.69 -21.01 20.11
N GLU A 151 6.84 -20.85 21.43
CA GLU A 151 8.16 -20.83 22.10
C GLU A 151 8.98 -22.09 21.84
N ASN A 152 8.31 -23.22 21.71
CA ASN A 152 8.94 -24.53 21.50
C ASN A 152 8.67 -25.10 20.09
N ALA A 153 8.03 -24.35 19.22
CA ALA A 153 7.73 -24.79 17.86
C ALA A 153 8.94 -24.62 16.94
N GLY A 154 9.27 -25.66 16.18
CA GLY A 154 10.24 -25.55 15.10
C GLY A 154 9.71 -24.68 13.96
N ILE A 155 10.59 -23.98 13.25
CA ILE A 155 10.24 -23.24 12.03
C ILE A 155 10.48 -24.15 10.83
N ARG A 156 9.39 -24.51 10.12
CA ARG A 156 9.45 -25.30 8.89
C ARG A 156 9.88 -24.42 7.69
N LYS A 157 9.40 -23.21 7.65
CA LYS A 157 9.72 -22.27 6.59
C LYS A 157 9.58 -20.83 7.07
N PHE A 158 10.52 -20.00 6.65
CA PHE A 158 10.43 -18.56 6.78
C PHE A 158 10.28 -17.95 5.38
N ILE A 159 9.46 -16.93 5.25
CA ILE A 159 9.18 -16.27 3.99
C ILE A 159 9.38 -14.77 4.18
N ASN A 160 10.24 -14.16 3.38
CA ASN A 160 10.35 -12.73 3.23
C ASN A 160 10.15 -12.39 1.75
N GLY A 161 9.15 -11.62 1.42
CA GLY A 161 8.85 -11.23 0.05
C GLY A 161 8.45 -9.77 -0.04
N PRO A 162 8.74 -9.09 -1.16
CA PRO A 162 8.30 -7.74 -1.36
C PRO A 162 6.82 -7.70 -1.74
N GLU A 163 6.07 -6.84 -1.10
CA GLU A 163 4.68 -6.55 -1.46
C GLU A 163 4.49 -5.08 -1.78
N SER A 164 3.54 -4.77 -2.68
CA SER A 164 3.29 -3.40 -3.12
C SER A 164 2.17 -2.74 -2.32
N PHE A 165 2.48 -1.57 -1.75
CA PHE A 165 1.58 -0.75 -0.96
C PHE A 165 1.40 0.63 -1.58
N THR A 166 0.25 1.24 -1.29
CA THR A 166 -0.13 2.58 -1.75
C THR A 166 -0.11 3.58 -0.58
N PRO A 167 0.00 4.88 -0.84
CA PRO A 167 0.07 5.90 0.21
C PRO A 167 -1.26 6.17 0.92
N ASP A 168 -2.36 5.53 0.53
CA ASP A 168 -3.67 5.61 1.17
C ASP A 168 -4.24 4.26 1.61
N GLY A 169 -3.48 3.17 1.42
CA GLY A 169 -3.88 1.83 1.83
C GLY A 169 -4.97 1.18 0.97
N ASN A 170 -5.43 1.85 -0.10
CA ASN A 170 -6.41 1.30 -1.04
C ASN A 170 -5.72 0.87 -2.33
N PHE A 171 -6.16 -0.23 -2.93
CA PHE A 171 -5.64 -0.64 -4.23
C PHE A 171 -6.01 0.35 -5.35
N ILE A 172 -5.43 0.19 -6.52
CA ILE A 172 -5.57 1.11 -7.65
C ILE A 172 -6.29 0.41 -8.77
N LEU A 173 -7.44 0.97 -9.21
CA LEU A 173 -8.17 0.53 -10.39
C LEU A 173 -8.48 1.71 -11.30
N GLY A 174 -8.66 1.42 -12.59
CA GLY A 174 -9.28 2.33 -13.55
C GLY A 174 -8.36 2.89 -14.59
N GLU A 175 -8.93 3.75 -15.44
CA GLU A 175 -8.24 4.43 -16.53
C GLU A 175 -7.39 5.57 -16.01
N ALA A 176 -6.10 5.58 -16.39
CA ALA A 176 -5.18 6.64 -16.02
C ALA A 176 -5.56 7.96 -16.69
N PRO A 177 -5.57 9.09 -15.94
CA PRO A 177 -5.97 10.38 -16.48
C PRO A 177 -5.00 10.93 -17.54
N GLU A 178 -3.75 10.51 -17.53
CA GLU A 178 -2.69 10.97 -18.42
C GLU A 178 -2.78 10.37 -19.83
N VAL A 179 -3.29 9.12 -19.93
CA VAL A 179 -3.26 8.35 -21.19
C VAL A 179 -4.57 7.60 -21.40
N GLN A 180 -5.26 7.88 -22.49
CA GLN A 180 -6.49 7.17 -22.86
C GLN A 180 -6.22 5.69 -23.14
N ASN A 181 -7.14 4.84 -22.72
CA ASN A 181 -7.10 3.39 -22.88
C ASN A 181 -5.91 2.71 -22.13
N TYR A 182 -5.32 3.40 -21.15
CA TYR A 182 -4.34 2.83 -20.23
C TYR A 182 -4.99 2.61 -18.88
N PHE A 183 -5.30 1.36 -18.57
CA PHE A 183 -5.92 0.96 -17.31
C PHE A 183 -4.91 0.39 -16.35
N VAL A 184 -5.18 0.51 -15.05
CA VAL A 184 -4.33 0.00 -13.99
C VAL A 184 -5.14 -0.89 -13.06
N GLY A 185 -4.55 -2.01 -12.63
CA GLY A 185 -5.02 -2.86 -11.55
C GLY A 185 -3.83 -3.30 -10.70
N ALA A 186 -3.48 -2.53 -9.66
CA ALA A 186 -2.24 -2.71 -8.91
C ALA A 186 -2.36 -2.23 -7.45
N GLY A 187 -1.29 -2.44 -6.67
CA GLY A 187 -1.17 -1.92 -5.31
C GLY A 187 -2.20 -2.50 -4.34
N PHE A 188 -2.39 -3.80 -4.35
CA PHE A 188 -3.46 -4.44 -3.57
C PHE A 188 -3.20 -4.55 -2.07
N ASN A 189 -2.09 -4.04 -1.57
CA ASN A 189 -1.81 -3.95 -0.12
C ASN A 189 -2.05 -5.28 0.60
N ALA A 190 -1.46 -6.37 0.11
CA ALA A 190 -1.61 -7.75 0.56
C ALA A 190 -2.99 -8.42 0.31
N PHE A 191 -3.97 -7.70 -0.25
CA PHE A 191 -5.30 -8.25 -0.55
C PHE A 191 -5.48 -8.76 -1.98
N GLY A 192 -4.40 -8.88 -2.76
CA GLY A 192 -4.46 -9.21 -4.19
C GLY A 192 -5.22 -10.49 -4.50
N ILE A 193 -4.97 -11.58 -3.80
CA ILE A 193 -5.64 -12.87 -4.03
C ILE A 193 -7.14 -12.75 -3.76
N ALA A 194 -7.53 -12.11 -2.65
CA ALA A 194 -8.94 -11.96 -2.27
C ALA A 194 -9.70 -11.02 -3.23
N ALA A 195 -9.05 -9.95 -3.71
CA ALA A 195 -9.69 -8.91 -4.52
C ALA A 195 -9.63 -9.16 -6.03
N ALA A 196 -8.73 -10.00 -6.53
CA ALA A 196 -8.43 -10.15 -7.95
C ALA A 196 -9.65 -10.45 -8.83
N GLY A 197 -10.55 -11.34 -8.38
CA GLY A 197 -11.75 -11.70 -9.13
C GLY A 197 -12.70 -10.52 -9.32
N GLY A 198 -13.01 -9.79 -8.25
CA GLY A 198 -13.87 -8.61 -8.28
C GLY A 198 -13.25 -7.44 -9.05
N ALA A 199 -11.97 -7.17 -8.80
CA ALA A 199 -11.21 -6.12 -9.49
C ALA A 199 -11.12 -6.38 -11.00
N GLY A 200 -10.81 -7.63 -11.40
CA GLY A 200 -10.74 -8.02 -12.81
C GLY A 200 -12.08 -7.90 -13.52
N LYS A 201 -13.18 -8.29 -12.85
CA LYS A 201 -14.54 -8.12 -13.38
C LYS A 201 -14.86 -6.62 -13.57
N ALA A 202 -14.64 -5.82 -12.55
CA ALA A 202 -14.93 -4.38 -12.60
C ALA A 202 -14.14 -3.67 -13.71
N LEU A 203 -12.84 -3.97 -13.87
CA LEU A 203 -12.02 -3.42 -14.96
C LEU A 203 -12.53 -3.86 -16.33
N ALA A 204 -12.88 -5.15 -16.51
CA ALA A 204 -13.39 -5.65 -17.79
C ALA A 204 -14.70 -4.97 -18.17
N GLU A 205 -15.63 -4.84 -17.24
CA GLU A 205 -16.90 -4.15 -17.45
C GLU A 205 -16.68 -2.66 -17.76
N TRP A 206 -15.77 -1.99 -17.03
CA TRP A 206 -15.41 -0.58 -17.29
C TRP A 206 -14.83 -0.39 -18.69
N ILE A 207 -13.88 -1.21 -19.11
CA ILE A 207 -13.27 -1.14 -20.45
C ILE A 207 -14.33 -1.30 -21.55
N ILE A 208 -15.28 -2.22 -21.36
CA ILE A 208 -16.34 -2.48 -22.35
C ILE A 208 -17.37 -1.36 -22.40
N ALA A 209 -17.81 -0.87 -21.24
CA ALA A 209 -18.85 0.15 -21.14
C ALA A 209 -18.32 1.60 -21.32
N GLY A 210 -17.02 1.82 -21.10
CA GLY A 210 -16.40 3.15 -21.08
C GLY A 210 -16.59 3.90 -19.76
N GLU A 211 -17.23 3.28 -18.77
CA GLU A 211 -17.47 3.84 -17.45
C GLU A 211 -17.44 2.75 -16.37
N PRO A 212 -17.12 3.08 -15.11
CA PRO A 212 -17.08 2.09 -14.05
C PRO A 212 -18.46 1.50 -13.76
N PRO A 213 -18.57 0.18 -13.47
CA PRO A 213 -19.84 -0.51 -13.26
C PRO A 213 -20.53 -0.16 -11.94
N MET A 214 -19.83 0.51 -11.04
CA MET A 214 -20.29 0.93 -9.72
C MET A 214 -19.44 2.09 -9.21
N ASP A 215 -19.75 2.64 -8.05
CA ASP A 215 -18.93 3.64 -7.40
C ASP A 215 -17.60 3.03 -6.92
N LEU A 216 -16.51 3.37 -7.62
CA LEU A 216 -15.15 2.91 -7.37
C LEU A 216 -14.21 4.05 -6.95
N TRP A 217 -14.73 5.23 -6.58
CA TRP A 217 -13.90 6.43 -6.36
C TRP A 217 -12.79 6.22 -5.34
N VAL A 218 -12.99 5.40 -4.30
CA VAL A 218 -11.98 5.10 -3.26
C VAL A 218 -10.78 4.32 -3.77
N VAL A 219 -10.92 3.64 -4.92
CA VAL A 219 -9.87 2.85 -5.57
C VAL A 219 -9.51 3.36 -6.96
N ASP A 220 -10.24 4.35 -7.46
CA ASP A 220 -10.00 4.95 -8.78
C ASP A 220 -8.62 5.63 -8.82
N ILE A 221 -7.82 5.35 -9.84
CA ILE A 221 -6.48 5.95 -10.01
C ILE A 221 -6.55 7.49 -10.05
N ARG A 222 -7.66 8.08 -10.49
CA ARG A 222 -7.89 9.53 -10.56
C ARG A 222 -7.96 10.22 -9.20
N ARG A 223 -8.01 9.47 -8.08
CA ARG A 223 -7.93 10.02 -6.72
C ARG A 223 -6.55 10.60 -6.39
N PHE A 224 -5.54 10.19 -7.12
CA PHE A 224 -4.18 10.69 -6.93
C PHE A 224 -3.97 12.05 -7.61
N SER A 225 -3.25 12.92 -6.96
CA SER A 225 -2.97 14.30 -7.38
C SER A 225 -1.46 14.54 -7.57
N GLY A 226 -1.07 15.74 -7.92
CA GLY A 226 0.32 16.10 -8.20
C GLY A 226 1.34 15.74 -7.12
N ILE A 227 0.95 15.71 -5.84
CA ILE A 227 1.87 15.30 -4.76
C ILE A 227 2.29 13.82 -4.87
N HIS A 228 1.47 12.98 -5.46
CA HIS A 228 1.77 11.56 -5.63
C HIS A 228 2.82 11.30 -6.73
N HIS A 229 3.34 12.34 -7.39
CA HIS A 229 4.53 12.27 -8.24
C HIS A 229 5.83 12.40 -7.42
N ASP A 230 5.76 12.87 -6.17
CA ASP A 230 6.92 12.93 -5.27
C ASP A 230 7.15 11.56 -4.63
N GLU A 231 8.17 10.86 -5.13
CA GLU A 231 8.51 9.51 -4.68
C GLU A 231 8.88 9.47 -3.18
N THR A 232 9.49 10.55 -2.66
CA THR A 232 9.85 10.65 -1.24
C THR A 232 8.60 10.76 -0.37
N TRP A 233 7.66 11.59 -0.79
CA TRP A 233 6.38 11.73 -0.09
C TRP A 233 5.60 10.42 -0.12
N VAL A 234 5.47 9.80 -1.30
CA VAL A 234 4.78 8.52 -1.49
C VAL A 234 5.39 7.44 -0.60
N ARG A 235 6.72 7.33 -0.60
CA ARG A 235 7.45 6.38 0.24
C ARG A 235 7.15 6.58 1.72
N ASN A 236 7.36 7.77 2.24
CA ASN A 236 7.21 8.04 3.67
C ASN A 236 5.77 7.80 4.13
N ARG A 237 4.78 8.24 3.34
CA ARG A 237 3.37 8.02 3.65
C ARG A 237 3.00 6.54 3.57
N THR A 238 3.49 5.80 2.59
CA THR A 238 3.22 4.37 2.44
C THR A 238 3.81 3.56 3.60
N LEU A 239 5.04 3.87 4.03
CA LEU A 239 5.66 3.19 5.18
C LEU A 239 4.91 3.47 6.48
N GLU A 240 4.48 4.71 6.72
CA GLU A 240 3.64 5.02 7.88
C GLU A 240 2.32 4.22 7.87
N LEU A 241 1.65 4.16 6.72
CA LEU A 241 0.42 3.41 6.57
C LEU A 241 0.59 1.92 6.75
N TYR A 242 1.68 1.35 6.22
CA TYR A 242 2.01 -0.06 6.44
C TYR A 242 2.16 -0.36 7.93
N GLY A 243 2.94 0.44 8.66
CA GLY A 243 3.15 0.27 10.11
C GLY A 243 1.85 0.39 10.92
N LYS A 244 0.86 1.11 10.39
CA LYS A 244 -0.48 1.27 11.00
C LYS A 244 -1.54 0.30 10.45
N HIS A 245 -1.19 -0.60 9.54
CA HIS A 245 -2.18 -1.42 8.83
C HIS A 245 -3.01 -2.33 9.75
N TYR A 246 -2.42 -2.84 10.84
CA TYR A 246 -3.11 -3.67 11.83
C TYR A 246 -3.48 -2.93 13.12
N THR A 247 -3.01 -1.71 13.30
CA THR A 247 -3.36 -0.94 14.51
C THR A 247 -4.83 -0.55 14.51
N LEU A 248 -5.39 -0.41 15.70
CA LEU A 248 -6.67 0.27 15.90
C LEU A 248 -6.37 1.77 15.96
N SER A 249 -6.92 2.54 15.01
CA SER A 249 -6.73 3.98 14.98
C SER A 249 -7.25 4.64 16.26
N TRP A 250 -6.47 5.54 16.82
CA TRP A 250 -6.93 6.39 17.92
C TRP A 250 -7.99 7.37 17.42
N PRO A 251 -8.94 7.78 18.28
CA PRO A 251 -9.82 8.89 17.96
C PRO A 251 -9.01 10.13 17.57
N HIS A 252 -9.34 10.73 16.43
CA HIS A 252 -8.68 11.91 15.87
C HIS A 252 -7.21 11.70 15.43
N GLU A 253 -6.76 10.47 15.32
CA GLU A 253 -5.41 10.18 14.83
C GLU A 253 -5.23 10.71 13.41
N GLU A 254 -4.13 11.42 13.20
CA GLU A 254 -3.71 11.95 11.90
C GLU A 254 -2.36 11.36 11.47
N HIS A 255 -2.08 11.46 10.17
CA HIS A 255 -0.77 11.06 9.65
C HIS A 255 0.30 12.09 10.00
N GLU A 256 1.49 11.59 10.29
CA GLU A 256 2.65 12.42 10.63
C GLU A 256 3.60 12.61 9.44
N SER A 257 3.74 11.58 8.58
CA SER A 257 4.63 11.64 7.42
C SER A 257 4.15 12.57 6.33
N GLY A 258 5.09 13.11 5.55
CA GLY A 258 4.79 13.97 4.41
C GLY A 258 4.15 15.32 4.80
N ARG A 259 4.42 15.82 6.00
CA ARG A 259 3.92 17.09 6.54
C ARG A 259 5.10 18.04 6.89
N PRO A 260 4.89 19.37 6.77
CA PRO A 260 3.72 20.06 6.20
C PRO A 260 3.68 19.92 4.66
N LEU A 261 2.48 19.79 4.06
CA LEU A 261 2.32 19.77 2.61
C LEU A 261 1.90 21.14 2.07
N LEU A 262 0.82 21.69 2.58
CA LEU A 262 0.32 23.02 2.25
C LEU A 262 0.18 23.85 3.54
N THR A 263 0.69 25.07 3.51
CA THR A 263 0.65 25.98 4.66
C THR A 263 -0.02 27.29 4.29
N SER A 264 -0.76 27.87 5.24
CA SER A 264 -1.32 29.21 5.08
C SER A 264 -0.21 30.28 5.26
N PRO A 265 -0.42 31.51 4.74
CA PRO A 265 0.55 32.61 4.96
C PRO A 265 0.81 32.95 6.43
N ILE A 266 -0.05 32.54 7.34
CA ILE A 266 0.09 32.80 8.77
C ILE A 266 0.55 31.56 9.57
N TYR A 267 0.93 30.48 8.89
CA TYR A 267 1.32 29.20 9.52
C TYR A 267 2.39 29.39 10.59
N GLU A 268 3.50 30.06 10.28
CA GLU A 268 4.59 30.27 11.23
C GLU A 268 4.15 31.09 12.46
N LYS A 269 3.30 32.11 12.24
CA LYS A 269 2.73 32.89 13.34
C LYS A 269 1.88 32.04 14.29
N LEU A 270 1.06 31.14 13.74
CA LEU A 270 0.23 30.24 14.53
C LEU A 270 1.09 29.24 15.30
N LYS A 271 2.17 28.75 14.66
CA LYS A 271 3.15 27.87 15.30
C LYS A 271 3.84 28.54 16.50
N GLU A 272 4.28 29.79 16.34
CA GLU A 272 4.85 30.59 17.42
C GLU A 272 3.88 30.83 18.58
N GLN A 273 2.58 30.79 18.31
CA GLN A 273 1.52 30.90 19.31
C GLN A 273 1.14 29.55 19.97
N GLY A 274 1.91 28.49 19.72
CA GLY A 274 1.66 27.18 20.30
C GLY A 274 0.60 26.36 19.57
N ALA A 275 0.34 26.61 18.28
CA ALA A 275 -0.60 25.80 17.52
C ALA A 275 -0.12 24.35 17.38
N CYS A 276 -0.96 23.40 17.79
CA CYS A 276 -0.86 22.01 17.40
C CYS A 276 -1.62 21.82 16.09
N PHE A 277 -0.90 21.39 15.04
CA PHE A 277 -1.47 21.32 13.71
C PHE A 277 -2.00 19.94 13.36
N GLY A 278 -3.16 19.91 12.70
CA GLY A 278 -3.66 18.78 11.94
C GLY A 278 -3.67 19.06 10.44
N SER A 279 -3.85 18.01 9.63
CA SER A 279 -3.90 18.12 8.19
C SER A 279 -5.32 17.88 7.65
N LYS A 280 -5.81 18.80 6.84
CA LYS A 280 -7.08 18.65 6.14
C LYS A 280 -6.90 18.89 4.66
N LEU A 281 -7.08 17.83 3.84
CA LEU A 281 -6.84 17.87 2.40
C LEU A 281 -5.44 18.43 2.05
N GLY A 282 -4.44 18.06 2.84
CA GLY A 282 -3.06 18.52 2.70
C GLY A 282 -2.75 19.90 3.31
N TRP A 283 -3.76 20.64 3.74
CA TRP A 283 -3.56 21.92 4.42
C TRP A 283 -3.32 21.75 5.91
N GLU A 284 -2.23 22.34 6.41
CA GLU A 284 -1.99 22.48 7.84
C GLU A 284 -2.95 23.50 8.44
N ARG A 285 -3.63 23.10 9.50
CA ARG A 285 -4.52 23.99 10.26
C ARG A 285 -4.40 23.68 11.75
N PRO A 286 -4.47 24.68 12.62
CA PRO A 286 -4.44 24.44 14.05
C PRO A 286 -5.69 23.68 14.51
N ASN A 287 -5.49 22.55 15.19
CA ASN A 287 -6.54 21.84 15.90
C ASN A 287 -6.81 22.50 17.25
N TRP A 288 -5.75 22.91 17.95
CA TRP A 288 -5.82 23.61 19.23
C TRP A 288 -4.52 24.42 19.45
N PHE A 289 -4.50 25.23 20.51
CA PHE A 289 -3.32 26.02 20.89
C PHE A 289 -2.87 25.61 22.29
N ALA A 290 -1.61 25.21 22.43
CA ALA A 290 -1.01 24.88 23.70
C ALA A 290 -0.66 26.16 24.46
N PRO A 291 -1.03 26.30 25.76
CA PRO A 291 -0.55 27.36 26.60
C PRO A 291 0.97 27.32 26.80
N GLU A 292 1.53 28.41 27.30
CA GLU A 292 2.96 28.47 27.63
C GLU A 292 3.38 27.33 28.56
N GLY A 293 4.44 26.62 28.20
CA GLY A 293 4.96 25.47 28.93
C GLY A 293 4.29 24.13 28.64
N VAL A 294 3.29 24.10 27.76
CA VAL A 294 2.64 22.87 27.27
C VAL A 294 3.16 22.54 25.87
N ASP A 295 3.49 21.27 25.63
CA ASP A 295 3.92 20.81 24.31
C ASP A 295 2.74 20.85 23.32
N PRO A 296 2.86 21.52 22.15
CA PRO A 296 1.83 21.58 21.11
C PRO A 296 1.75 20.28 20.29
N SER A 297 1.56 19.15 20.96
CA SER A 297 1.41 17.84 20.34
C SER A 297 0.14 17.15 20.78
N ASP A 298 -0.45 16.32 19.91
CA ASP A 298 -1.59 15.48 20.26
C ASP A 298 -1.09 14.19 20.94
N ILE A 299 -1.65 13.89 22.11
CA ILE A 299 -1.49 12.60 22.80
C ILE A 299 -2.80 11.84 22.66
N TYR A 300 -2.80 10.86 21.79
CA TYR A 300 -3.99 10.10 21.47
C TYR A 300 -4.42 9.17 22.60
N SER A 301 -5.71 9.13 22.87
CA SER A 301 -6.31 8.21 23.82
C SER A 301 -7.79 7.95 23.51
N TYR A 302 -8.37 6.86 24.05
CA TYR A 302 -9.81 6.61 23.98
C TYR A 302 -10.62 7.42 25.00
N GLY A 303 -9.93 8.08 25.93
CA GLY A 303 -10.53 9.01 26.90
C GLY A 303 -10.52 10.45 26.39
N ARG A 304 -10.44 11.38 27.32
CA ARG A 304 -10.26 12.80 26.99
C ARG A 304 -8.85 13.04 26.47
N GLN A 305 -8.76 13.75 25.36
CA GLN A 305 -7.50 14.13 24.75
C GLN A 305 -6.73 15.12 25.64
N ASN A 306 -5.40 15.19 25.49
CA ASN A 306 -4.53 16.07 26.27
C ASN A 306 -4.86 17.57 26.13
N TRP A 307 -5.46 17.98 25.02
CA TRP A 307 -5.87 19.36 24.77
C TRP A 307 -7.15 19.76 25.53
N PHE A 308 -7.93 18.81 26.03
CA PHE A 308 -9.24 19.09 26.64
C PHE A 308 -9.17 20.06 27.82
N PRO A 309 -8.22 19.97 28.78
CA PRO A 309 -8.10 20.93 29.88
C PRO A 309 -7.81 22.37 29.42
N HIS A 310 -7.30 22.53 28.21
CA HIS A 310 -6.88 23.82 27.65
C HIS A 310 -7.92 24.46 26.72
N VAL A 311 -8.84 23.66 26.18
CA VAL A 311 -9.82 24.10 25.17
C VAL A 311 -11.26 23.78 25.60
N GLY A 312 -11.47 22.73 26.37
CA GLY A 312 -12.80 22.25 26.75
C GLY A 312 -13.41 22.97 27.95
N GLU A 313 -12.64 23.79 28.65
CA GLU A 313 -13.09 24.67 29.76
C GLU A 313 -13.26 26.10 29.24
#